data_dbc4b5cdea2ef37d16db07bd9dc17d89
#
_entry.id   dbc4b5cdea2ef37d16db07bd9dc17d89
#
_cell.length_a   1.000
_cell.length_b   1.000
_cell.length_c   1.000
_cell.angle_alpha   90.00
_cell.angle_beta   90.00
_cell.angle_gamma   90.00
#
_symmetry.space_group_name_H-M   'P 1'
#
loop_
_entity.id
_entity.type
_entity.pdbx_description
1 polymer ?
#
loop_
_entity_poly.entity_id
_entity_poly.type
_entity_poly.pdbx_seq_one_letter_code
_entity_poly.pdbx_strand_id
1 'polypeptide(L)'
;MNQSFYTSEANWQKLHDYAQVAYDKHKSEIGGMLVAVEDKDGDWILEDPVILKQEISHSNCVLDKDALAIYYTKAGVKHKDSNFRFVWWHSHHTMDAFWSGTDLTAIKEYSDGDFSFALVINLKGKHIFRVSSWKPFEMHVDTKVELLDGEERKIPKKVLNDVEKLCTKPVYNYKTYQCSD
;
A
#
# COMPACT_ATOMS: atom_id res chain seq x y z
N MET A 1 -22.62 8.17 -12.16
CA MET A 1 -22.62 6.89 -11.43
C MET A 1 -21.61 7.06 -10.31
N ASN A 2 -22.01 6.83 -9.06
CA ASN A 2 -21.05 6.80 -7.94
C ASN A 2 -20.43 5.41 -7.94
N GLN A 3 -19.15 5.29 -8.25
CA GLN A 3 -18.40 4.05 -8.11
C GLN A 3 -18.03 3.88 -6.63
N SER A 4 -18.21 2.68 -6.10
CA SER A 4 -17.84 2.31 -4.74
C SER A 4 -16.61 1.39 -4.76
N PHE A 5 -15.90 1.36 -3.63
CA PHE A 5 -14.68 0.57 -3.47
C PHE A 5 -14.85 -0.34 -2.26
N TYR A 6 -14.69 -1.64 -2.48
CA TYR A 6 -14.90 -2.67 -1.48
C TYR A 6 -13.67 -3.53 -1.28
N THR A 7 -13.56 -4.14 -0.12
CA THR A 7 -12.59 -5.22 0.12
C THR A 7 -13.17 -6.23 1.10
N SER A 8 -12.69 -7.47 1.06
CA SER A 8 -13.05 -8.47 2.07
C SER A 8 -12.40 -8.13 3.41
N GLU A 9 -13.06 -8.51 4.51
CA GLU A 9 -12.48 -8.41 5.85
C GLU A 9 -11.10 -9.09 5.93
N ALA A 10 -10.94 -10.25 5.27
CA ALA A 10 -9.67 -10.96 5.24
C ALA A 10 -8.54 -10.16 4.58
N ASN A 11 -8.81 -9.47 3.48
CA ASN A 11 -7.81 -8.60 2.82
C ASN A 11 -7.53 -7.35 3.65
N TRP A 12 -8.57 -6.75 4.22
CA TRP A 12 -8.44 -5.59 5.10
C TRP A 12 -7.60 -5.91 6.33
N GLN A 13 -7.90 -7.02 7.00
CA GLN A 13 -7.14 -7.47 8.14
C GLN A 13 -5.68 -7.76 7.79
N LYS A 14 -5.42 -8.36 6.62
CA LYS A 14 -4.06 -8.64 6.16
C LYS A 14 -3.22 -7.36 5.98
N LEU A 15 -3.82 -6.28 5.46
CA LEU A 15 -3.16 -4.96 5.38
C LEU A 15 -2.75 -4.46 6.78
N HIS A 16 -3.69 -4.53 7.74
CA HIS A 16 -3.43 -4.12 9.12
C HIS A 16 -2.45 -5.03 9.83
N ASP A 17 -2.47 -6.33 9.57
CA ASP A 17 -1.49 -7.29 10.11
C ASP A 17 -0.07 -6.92 9.67
N TYR A 18 0.14 -6.59 8.38
CA TYR A 18 1.44 -6.13 7.89
C TYR A 18 1.87 -4.83 8.57
N ALA A 19 0.96 -3.86 8.66
CA ALA A 19 1.24 -2.58 9.31
C ALA A 19 1.58 -2.75 10.80
N GLN A 20 0.82 -3.58 11.53
CA GLN A 20 1.05 -3.85 12.95
C GLN A 20 2.40 -4.54 13.17
N VAL A 21 2.72 -5.58 12.39
CA VAL A 21 3.99 -6.30 12.53
C VAL A 21 5.19 -5.42 12.20
N ALA A 22 5.10 -4.60 11.15
CA ALA A 22 6.16 -3.65 10.79
C ALA A 22 6.39 -2.63 11.91
N TYR A 23 5.32 -2.10 12.49
CA TYR A 23 5.42 -1.19 13.61
C TYR A 23 6.00 -1.86 14.86
N ASP A 24 5.56 -3.06 15.21
CA ASP A 24 6.03 -3.77 16.41
C ASP A 24 7.51 -4.09 16.33
N LYS A 25 7.98 -4.58 15.17
CA LYS A 25 9.37 -4.99 14.95
C LYS A 25 10.31 -3.82 14.64
N HIS A 26 9.85 -2.85 13.87
CA HIS A 26 10.74 -1.84 13.27
C HIS A 26 10.37 -0.40 13.63
N LYS A 27 9.21 -0.15 14.24
CA LYS A 27 8.65 1.19 14.46
C LYS A 27 8.62 2.02 13.17
N SER A 28 8.25 1.37 12.07
CA SER A 28 8.35 1.91 10.73
C SER A 28 7.01 1.81 10.00
N GLU A 29 6.86 2.65 8.98
CA GLU A 29 5.86 2.48 7.95
C GLU A 29 6.16 1.24 7.11
N ILE A 30 5.18 0.74 6.40
CA ILE A 30 5.30 -0.34 5.44
C ILE A 30 4.35 -0.05 4.27
N GLY A 31 4.72 -0.51 3.09
CA GLY A 31 3.88 -0.39 1.92
C GLY A 31 3.88 -1.65 1.07
N GLY A 32 3.11 -1.61 0.01
CA GLY A 32 3.02 -2.72 -0.92
C GLY A 32 2.03 -2.44 -2.03
N MET A 33 1.56 -3.51 -2.64
CA MET A 33 0.63 -3.46 -3.75
C MET A 33 -0.59 -4.33 -3.48
N LEU A 34 -1.68 -3.97 -4.11
CA LEU A 34 -2.87 -4.80 -4.28
C LEU A 34 -3.48 -4.50 -5.65
N VAL A 35 -4.50 -5.21 -6.04
CA VAL A 35 -5.27 -4.94 -7.26
C VAL A 35 -6.69 -4.52 -6.91
N ALA A 36 -7.25 -3.62 -7.70
CA ALA A 36 -8.68 -3.34 -7.74
C ALA A 36 -9.24 -3.93 -9.03
N VAL A 37 -10.23 -4.79 -8.93
CA VAL A 37 -10.90 -5.44 -10.05
C VAL A 37 -12.30 -4.87 -10.16
N GLU A 38 -12.68 -4.41 -11.36
CA GLU A 38 -14.02 -3.92 -11.61
C GLU A 38 -15.01 -5.09 -11.68
N ASP A 39 -16.09 -4.98 -10.94
CA ASP A 39 -17.17 -5.95 -10.96
C ASP A 39 -18.21 -5.64 -12.05
N LYS A 40 -19.24 -6.51 -12.17
CA LYS A 40 -20.32 -6.38 -13.16
C LYS A 40 -21.20 -5.12 -12.98
N ASP A 41 -21.20 -4.53 -11.80
CA ASP A 41 -22.02 -3.36 -11.44
C ASP A 41 -21.21 -2.05 -11.59
N GLY A 42 -19.91 -2.17 -11.95
CA GLY A 42 -18.98 -1.06 -12.14
C GLY A 42 -18.30 -0.58 -10.85
N ASP A 43 -18.45 -1.32 -9.76
CA ASP A 43 -17.77 -1.10 -8.51
C ASP A 43 -16.38 -1.79 -8.51
N TRP A 44 -15.50 -1.40 -7.61
CA TRP A 44 -14.14 -1.91 -7.55
C TRP A 44 -13.90 -2.75 -6.30
N ILE A 45 -13.47 -3.98 -6.49
CA ILE A 45 -13.10 -4.90 -5.41
C ILE A 45 -11.59 -4.93 -5.24
N LEU A 46 -11.10 -4.53 -4.08
CA LEU A 46 -9.69 -4.56 -3.73
C LEU A 46 -9.28 -5.94 -3.24
N GLU A 47 -8.29 -6.54 -3.91
CA GLU A 47 -7.87 -7.92 -3.71
C GLU A 47 -6.34 -8.07 -3.60
N ASP A 48 -5.92 -9.21 -3.08
CA ASP A 48 -4.53 -9.68 -3.07
C ASP A 48 -3.51 -8.70 -2.47
N PRO A 49 -3.72 -8.13 -1.27
CA PRO A 49 -2.71 -7.27 -0.67
C PRO A 49 -1.41 -8.05 -0.41
N VAL A 50 -0.30 -7.49 -0.90
CA VAL A 50 1.04 -8.04 -0.73
C VAL A 50 2.02 -6.97 -0.30
N ILE A 51 3.08 -7.40 0.39
CA ILE A 51 4.28 -6.59 0.53
C ILE A 51 5.34 -7.09 -0.45
N LEU A 52 6.20 -6.19 -0.88
CA LEU A 52 7.34 -6.47 -1.75
C LEU A 52 8.63 -6.21 -0.97
N LYS A 53 9.77 -6.66 -1.51
CA LYS A 53 11.06 -6.24 -0.99
C LYS A 53 11.12 -4.72 -0.97
N GLN A 54 11.53 -4.12 0.16
CA GLN A 54 11.46 -2.67 0.38
C GLN A 54 12.40 -2.22 1.50
N GLU A 55 12.76 -0.94 1.46
CA GLU A 55 13.36 -0.26 2.60
C GLU A 55 12.28 0.49 3.38
N ILE A 56 12.26 0.33 4.70
CA ILE A 56 11.27 0.94 5.58
C ILE A 56 11.92 1.82 6.66
N SER A 57 11.27 2.93 6.96
CA SER A 57 11.66 3.84 8.04
C SER A 57 10.43 4.33 8.81
N HIS A 58 10.65 5.18 9.80
CA HIS A 58 9.56 5.77 10.59
C HIS A 58 8.55 6.57 9.76
N SER A 59 8.94 7.10 8.60
CA SER A 59 8.14 8.02 7.79
C SER A 59 8.24 7.76 6.29
N ASN A 60 8.66 6.58 5.89
CA ASN A 60 8.78 6.25 4.46
C ASN A 60 8.90 4.74 4.23
N CYS A 61 8.38 4.29 3.10
CA CYS A 61 8.60 2.95 2.56
C CYS A 61 8.90 3.04 1.06
N VAL A 62 10.02 2.44 0.62
CA VAL A 62 10.47 2.47 -0.77
C VAL A 62 10.51 1.05 -1.31
N LEU A 63 9.66 0.75 -2.29
CA LEU A 63 9.59 -0.56 -2.92
C LEU A 63 10.80 -0.80 -3.82
N ASP A 64 11.35 -2.02 -3.79
CA ASP A 64 12.41 -2.46 -4.70
C ASP A 64 11.86 -2.55 -6.13
N LYS A 65 12.54 -1.90 -7.09
CA LYS A 65 12.06 -1.77 -8.47
C LYS A 65 11.97 -3.10 -9.20
N ASP A 66 12.90 -4.02 -8.95
CA ASP A 66 12.88 -5.34 -9.59
C ASP A 66 11.74 -6.18 -9.04
N ALA A 67 11.52 -6.16 -7.72
CA ALA A 67 10.38 -6.82 -7.09
C ALA A 67 9.04 -6.27 -7.58
N LEU A 68 8.95 -4.97 -7.79
CA LEU A 68 7.76 -4.31 -8.34
C LEU A 68 7.49 -4.73 -9.79
N ALA A 69 8.52 -4.77 -10.65
CA ALA A 69 8.40 -5.22 -12.04
C ALA A 69 7.92 -6.68 -12.13
N ILE A 70 8.45 -7.56 -11.26
CA ILE A 70 8.01 -8.96 -11.15
C ILE A 70 6.56 -9.04 -10.71
N TYR A 71 6.15 -8.21 -9.73
CA TYR A 71 4.77 -8.15 -9.26
C TYR A 71 3.81 -7.74 -10.39
N TYR A 72 4.10 -6.66 -11.10
CA TYR A 72 3.27 -6.18 -12.21
C TYR A 72 3.07 -7.26 -13.28
N THR A 73 4.14 -7.96 -13.64
CA THR A 73 4.08 -9.04 -14.61
C THR A 73 3.15 -10.18 -14.14
N LYS A 74 3.31 -10.64 -12.90
CA LYS A 74 2.51 -11.74 -12.35
C LYS A 74 1.04 -11.36 -12.18
N ALA A 75 0.76 -10.20 -11.64
CA ALA A 75 -0.60 -9.73 -11.45
C ALA A 75 -1.28 -9.44 -12.78
N GLY A 76 -0.58 -8.87 -13.76
CA GLY A 76 -1.09 -8.67 -15.12
C GLY A 76 -1.50 -9.97 -15.82
N VAL A 77 -0.70 -11.03 -15.66
CA VAL A 77 -1.07 -12.36 -16.17
C VAL A 77 -2.28 -12.95 -15.44
N LYS A 78 -2.33 -12.80 -14.11
CA LYS A 78 -3.43 -13.33 -13.28
C LYS A 78 -4.77 -12.67 -13.62
N HIS A 79 -4.78 -11.37 -13.87
CA HIS A 79 -5.99 -10.56 -14.07
C HIS A 79 -6.22 -10.15 -15.54
N LYS A 80 -5.54 -10.82 -16.52
CA LYS A 80 -5.56 -10.48 -17.95
C LYS A 80 -6.95 -10.40 -18.57
N ASP A 81 -7.91 -11.15 -18.04
CA ASP A 81 -9.29 -11.24 -18.54
C ASP A 81 -10.26 -10.33 -17.75
N SER A 82 -9.75 -9.48 -16.85
CA SER A 82 -10.52 -8.58 -16.02
C SER A 82 -10.15 -7.12 -16.30
N ASN A 83 -11.07 -6.19 -16.12
CA ASN A 83 -10.70 -4.78 -15.96
C ASN A 83 -10.15 -4.58 -14.55
N PHE A 84 -8.88 -4.29 -14.45
CA PHE A 84 -8.23 -4.13 -13.15
C PHE A 84 -7.26 -2.95 -13.15
N ARG A 85 -6.91 -2.49 -11.96
CA ARG A 85 -5.89 -1.47 -11.71
C ARG A 85 -4.99 -1.90 -10.57
N PHE A 86 -3.73 -1.51 -10.66
CA PHE A 86 -2.82 -1.61 -9.53
C PHE A 86 -3.16 -0.54 -8.49
N VAL A 87 -3.03 -0.90 -7.22
CA VAL A 87 -3.22 0.00 -6.09
C VAL A 87 -1.97 -0.04 -5.24
N TRP A 88 -1.29 1.09 -5.12
CA TRP A 88 -0.24 1.24 -4.13
C TRP A 88 -0.87 1.51 -2.77
N TRP A 89 -0.40 0.80 -1.72
CA TRP A 89 -0.83 1.04 -0.35
C TRP A 89 0.35 1.23 0.59
N HIS A 90 0.16 2.01 1.65
CA HIS A 90 1.12 2.12 2.74
C HIS A 90 0.43 2.42 4.07
N SER A 91 1.19 2.30 5.17
CA SER A 91 0.70 2.56 6.52
C SER A 91 1.39 3.78 7.14
N HIS A 92 0.62 4.64 7.78
CA HIS A 92 1.11 5.71 8.66
C HIS A 92 1.21 5.25 10.12
N HIS A 93 1.37 3.96 10.38
CA HIS A 93 1.40 3.32 11.70
C HIS A 93 0.48 4.01 12.73
N THR A 94 1.03 4.72 13.75
CA THR A 94 0.24 5.41 14.80
C THR A 94 -0.09 6.88 14.48
N MET A 95 0.36 7.41 13.34
CA MET A 95 -0.02 8.76 12.87
C MET A 95 -1.43 8.77 12.29
N ASP A 96 -1.94 9.96 11.99
CA ASP A 96 -3.20 10.06 11.24
C ASP A 96 -3.02 9.62 9.78
N ALA A 97 -4.10 9.15 9.16
CA ALA A 97 -4.12 8.89 7.72
C ALA A 97 -4.25 10.23 6.98
N PHE A 98 -3.26 10.56 6.15
CA PHE A 98 -3.22 11.74 5.27
C PHE A 98 -2.23 11.46 4.13
N TRP A 99 -2.15 12.33 3.14
CA TRP A 99 -1.16 12.24 2.07
C TRP A 99 -0.02 13.23 2.32
N SER A 100 1.16 12.71 2.63
CA SER A 100 2.38 13.52 2.72
C SER A 100 2.91 13.92 1.35
N GLY A 101 3.86 14.86 1.28
CA GLY A 101 4.51 15.22 0.02
C GLY A 101 5.24 14.03 -0.64
N THR A 102 5.82 13.14 0.17
CA THR A 102 6.46 11.90 -0.29
C THR A 102 5.42 10.95 -0.89
N ASP A 103 4.26 10.82 -0.27
CA ASP A 103 3.17 9.96 -0.76
C ASP A 103 2.62 10.46 -2.09
N LEU A 104 2.45 11.78 -2.24
CA LEU A 104 1.99 12.36 -3.51
C LEU A 104 2.98 12.08 -4.65
N THR A 105 4.29 12.06 -4.35
CA THR A 105 5.31 11.69 -5.33
C THR A 105 5.22 10.20 -5.67
N ALA A 106 5.08 9.33 -4.68
CA ALA A 106 4.94 7.88 -4.85
C ALA A 106 3.66 7.52 -5.63
N ILE A 107 2.52 8.16 -5.33
CA ILE A 107 1.26 7.99 -6.08
C ILE A 107 1.47 8.24 -7.57
N LYS A 108 2.24 9.27 -7.92
CA LYS A 108 2.55 9.58 -9.31
C LYS A 108 3.55 8.60 -9.93
N GLU A 109 4.55 8.16 -9.19
CA GLU A 109 5.56 7.18 -9.63
C GLU A 109 4.95 5.79 -9.87
N TYR A 110 4.02 5.36 -9.01
CA TYR A 110 3.34 4.06 -9.11
C TYR A 110 2.04 4.11 -9.92
N SER A 111 1.74 5.26 -10.55
CA SER A 111 0.56 5.40 -11.39
C SER A 111 0.67 4.56 -12.66
N ASP A 112 -0.48 4.09 -13.12
CA ASP A 112 -0.63 3.26 -14.30
C ASP A 112 -1.83 3.80 -15.12
N GLY A 113 -1.60 4.07 -16.41
CA GLY A 113 -2.63 4.49 -17.34
C GLY A 113 -3.20 5.90 -17.13
N ASP A 114 -4.49 6.07 -17.42
CA ASP A 114 -5.16 7.37 -17.40
C ASP A 114 -5.71 7.73 -16.01
N PHE A 115 -5.86 6.74 -15.14
CA PHE A 115 -6.19 6.91 -13.73
C PHE A 115 -5.54 5.80 -12.88
N SER A 116 -5.35 6.08 -11.62
CA SER A 116 -4.74 5.15 -10.66
C SER A 116 -5.34 5.28 -9.26
N PHE A 117 -5.08 4.30 -8.42
CA PHE A 117 -5.58 4.21 -7.07
C PHE A 117 -4.44 4.13 -6.05
N ALA A 118 -4.67 4.71 -4.88
CA ALA A 118 -3.77 4.59 -3.74
C ALA A 118 -4.57 4.48 -2.43
N LEU A 119 -3.98 3.78 -1.45
CA LEU A 119 -4.59 3.57 -0.14
C LEU A 119 -3.57 3.88 0.96
N VAL A 120 -3.93 4.75 1.90
CA VAL A 120 -3.21 4.90 3.16
C VAL A 120 -4.08 4.40 4.31
N ILE A 121 -3.48 3.61 5.19
CA ILE A 121 -4.12 3.10 6.41
C ILE A 121 -3.33 3.55 7.65
N ASN A 122 -3.93 3.47 8.83
CA ASN A 122 -3.21 3.58 10.09
C ASN A 122 -3.68 2.53 11.11
N LEU A 123 -2.93 2.37 12.19
CA LEU A 123 -3.26 1.42 13.26
C LEU A 123 -4.38 1.89 14.19
N LYS A 124 -4.97 3.07 13.94
CA LYS A 124 -6.12 3.61 14.66
C LYS A 124 -7.46 3.39 13.93
N GLY A 125 -7.44 2.55 12.87
CA GLY A 125 -8.64 2.23 12.08
C GLY A 125 -9.06 3.31 11.08
N LYS A 126 -8.21 4.35 10.84
CA LYS A 126 -8.47 5.36 9.81
C LYS A 126 -7.79 4.98 8.50
N HIS A 127 -8.41 5.34 7.40
CA HIS A 127 -7.84 5.18 6.06
C HIS A 127 -8.35 6.26 5.13
N ILE A 128 -7.62 6.46 4.02
CA ILE A 128 -8.03 7.28 2.88
C ILE A 128 -7.70 6.49 1.62
N PHE A 129 -8.66 6.40 0.72
CA PHE A 129 -8.49 5.84 -0.61
C PHE A 129 -8.54 6.98 -1.62
N ARG A 130 -7.53 7.08 -2.49
CA ARG A 130 -7.44 8.13 -3.51
C ARG A 130 -7.65 7.56 -4.89
N VAL A 131 -8.51 8.20 -5.64
CA VAL A 131 -8.65 8.06 -7.09
C VAL A 131 -7.94 9.25 -7.73
N SER A 132 -6.95 8.97 -8.57
CA SER A 132 -6.20 9.98 -9.32
C SER A 132 -6.50 9.83 -10.81
N SER A 133 -7.03 10.85 -11.46
CA SER A 133 -7.11 10.95 -12.91
C SER A 133 -5.88 11.73 -13.40
N TRP A 134 -5.19 11.18 -14.40
CA TRP A 134 -4.00 11.79 -15.00
C TRP A 134 -4.28 12.41 -16.35
N LYS A 135 -5.33 11.95 -17.04
CA LYS A 135 -5.77 12.44 -18.34
C LYS A 135 -7.29 12.60 -18.39
N PRO A 136 -7.80 13.59 -19.13
CA PRO A 136 -7.09 14.67 -19.82
C PRO A 136 -6.57 15.73 -18.86
N PHE A 137 -6.99 15.72 -17.58
CA PHE A 137 -6.59 16.68 -16.55
C PHE A 137 -6.21 15.92 -15.28
N GLU A 138 -5.16 16.39 -14.58
CA GLU A 138 -4.79 15.87 -13.28
C GLU A 138 -5.84 16.30 -12.24
N MET A 139 -6.52 15.30 -11.66
CA MET A 139 -7.52 15.48 -10.61
C MET A 139 -7.39 14.35 -9.58
N HIS A 140 -7.70 14.66 -8.34
CA HIS A 140 -7.66 13.70 -7.24
C HIS A 140 -8.95 13.78 -6.42
N VAL A 141 -9.50 12.62 -6.09
CA VAL A 141 -10.67 12.49 -5.21
C VAL A 141 -10.32 11.50 -4.11
N ASP A 142 -10.48 11.94 -2.87
CA ASP A 142 -10.33 11.08 -1.71
C ASP A 142 -11.68 10.51 -1.29
N THR A 143 -11.73 9.20 -1.08
CA THR A 143 -12.92 8.44 -0.69
C THR A 143 -12.54 7.37 0.35
N LYS A 144 -13.40 6.41 0.57
CA LYS A 144 -13.20 5.30 1.50
C LYS A 144 -13.36 3.96 0.80
N VAL A 145 -12.80 2.93 1.41
CA VAL A 145 -13.04 1.54 1.09
C VAL A 145 -14.06 1.00 2.09
N GLU A 146 -15.09 0.34 1.61
CA GLU A 146 -16.11 -0.31 2.42
C GLU A 146 -15.75 -1.79 2.62
N LEU A 147 -16.09 -2.34 3.78
CA LEU A 147 -15.81 -3.74 4.09
C LEU A 147 -17.00 -4.61 3.69
N LEU A 148 -16.71 -5.71 3.02
CA LEU A 148 -17.61 -6.83 2.85
C LEU A 148 -17.52 -7.68 4.13
N ASP A 149 -18.63 -8.09 4.70
CA ASP A 149 -18.79 -8.75 6.01
C ASP A 149 -17.70 -9.78 6.38
N GLY A 150 -17.24 -9.79 7.63
CA GLY A 150 -16.16 -10.66 8.10
C GLY A 150 -16.07 -10.87 9.62
N GLU A 151 -15.20 -11.80 10.05
CA GLU A 151 -14.98 -12.22 11.44
C GLU A 151 -13.57 -11.86 11.94
N GLU A 152 -13.39 -11.68 13.27
CA GLU A 152 -12.09 -11.45 13.92
C GLU A 152 -11.10 -12.61 13.72
N ARG A 153 -9.83 -12.31 13.39
CA ARG A 153 -8.78 -13.32 13.25
C ARG A 153 -7.42 -12.91 13.82
N LYS A 154 -6.56 -13.91 14.08
CA LYS A 154 -5.17 -13.73 14.52
C LYS A 154 -4.23 -13.47 13.33
N ILE A 155 -3.16 -12.70 13.56
CA ILE A 155 -2.12 -12.44 12.55
C ILE A 155 -1.50 -13.76 12.06
N PRO A 156 -1.58 -14.09 10.76
CA PRO A 156 -0.99 -15.31 10.23
C PRO A 156 0.54 -15.31 10.33
N LYS A 157 1.15 -16.47 10.60
CA LYS A 157 2.61 -16.64 10.60
C LYS A 157 3.27 -16.20 9.29
N LYS A 158 2.57 -16.35 8.17
CA LYS A 158 3.06 -15.89 6.86
C LYS A 158 3.33 -14.40 6.85
N VAL A 159 2.43 -13.58 7.41
CA VAL A 159 2.59 -12.11 7.49
C VAL A 159 3.85 -11.74 8.28
N LEU A 160 4.10 -12.41 9.42
CA LEU A 160 5.32 -12.23 10.22
C LEU A 160 6.58 -12.49 9.38
N ASN A 161 6.61 -13.65 8.72
CA ASN A 161 7.76 -14.07 7.90
C ASN A 161 7.99 -13.17 6.69
N ASP A 162 6.92 -12.70 6.04
CA ASP A 162 7.02 -11.80 4.89
C ASP A 162 7.65 -10.47 5.31
N VAL A 163 7.23 -9.89 6.43
CA VAL A 163 7.82 -8.63 6.95
C VAL A 163 9.30 -8.83 7.29
N GLU A 164 9.66 -9.95 7.96
CA GLU A 164 11.06 -10.24 8.31
C GLU A 164 11.98 -10.38 7.09
N LYS A 165 11.49 -11.01 6.02
CA LYS A 165 12.30 -11.29 4.82
C LYS A 165 12.36 -10.12 3.82
N LEU A 166 11.29 -9.37 3.72
CA LEU A 166 11.11 -8.40 2.63
C LEU A 166 11.34 -6.95 3.06
N CYS A 167 11.36 -6.68 4.37
CA CYS A 167 11.54 -5.34 4.90
C CYS A 167 12.89 -5.17 5.56
N THR A 168 13.67 -4.18 5.12
CA THR A 168 14.98 -3.84 5.67
C THR A 168 15.00 -2.37 6.11
N LYS A 169 15.80 -2.06 7.14
CA LYS A 169 16.05 -0.67 7.53
C LYS A 169 17.26 -0.14 6.77
N PRO A 170 17.24 1.14 6.33
CA PRO A 170 18.42 1.75 5.74
C PRO A 170 19.55 1.84 6.78
N VAL A 171 20.77 1.52 6.35
CA VAL A 171 21.98 1.67 7.19
C VAL A 171 22.54 3.08 6.98
N TYR A 172 22.40 3.93 8.00
CA TYR A 172 23.00 5.26 7.99
C TYR A 172 24.40 5.20 8.59
N ASN A 173 25.43 5.35 7.77
CA ASN A 173 26.81 5.56 8.23
C ASN A 173 27.01 7.02 8.63
N TYR A 174 26.82 7.34 9.89
CA TYR A 174 27.22 8.65 10.43
C TYR A 174 28.75 8.70 10.50
N LYS A 175 29.40 9.41 9.58
CA LYS A 175 30.78 9.84 9.79
C LYS A 175 30.76 10.86 10.91
N THR A 176 31.24 10.48 12.09
CA THR A 176 31.56 11.42 13.16
C THR A 176 32.67 12.34 12.67
N TYR A 177 32.35 13.58 12.35
CA TYR A 177 33.38 14.61 12.22
C TYR A 177 33.88 14.91 13.63
N GLN A 178 35.09 14.40 13.97
CA GLN A 178 35.80 14.93 15.12
C GLN A 178 36.28 16.33 14.74
N CYS A 179 35.74 17.37 15.44
CA CYS A 179 36.36 18.67 15.45
C CYS A 179 37.72 18.51 16.16
N SER A 180 38.83 18.67 15.44
CA SER A 180 40.15 18.86 16.01
C SER A 180 40.24 20.27 16.53
N ASP A 181 40.50 20.38 17.83
CA ASP A 181 40.83 21.64 18.54
C ASP A 181 42.09 22.30 17.98
#